data_4780308ac530a70b6702892aca683713
#
_entry.id   4780308ac530a70b6702892aca683713
#
_cell.length_a   1.000
_cell.length_b   1.000
_cell.length_c   1.000
_cell.angle_alpha   90.00
_cell.angle_beta   90.00
_cell.angle_gamma   90.00
#
_symmetry.space_group_name_H-M   'P 1'
#
loop_
_entity.id
_entity.type
_entity.pdbx_description
1 polymer ?
#
loop_
_entity_poly.entity_id
_entity_poly.type
_entity_poly.pdbx_seq_one_letter_code
_entity_poly.pdbx_strand_id
1 'polypeptide(L)'
;YLVEEQIVADPENIAVNIPESGTLAPTGEYYVTSFLMTEKETDLDGDGVMEKALAAIDSNQFNSKISYTNTKQPESPAHVNLEAAGNEVMRAEWQQVDNADGYRVTIYQQQNGGWVDTGFGYELSKETTSIDMALTVGGEETAESKNLSANETYKVGVSAYTQTEDGAKYYSAETESSGVFLPEYTPLNLALSVNGKDCTPDENGVYHAYVGGGSNSLAVTCEGADSITVTRMDTETNLTSDGSNTFAIPDFTGTLMLRVNGVKDKDVTSVFLLVSRDTTAPMLTLSAPIFYADRAAGTYQITGTADAGSEILYGENNESVYAAGDGSFAIQGTLEERQDGDALYIRAQDSAGNLSARQLALVARQAETYAVTVTTDGNGTASADLAAAVAGTNISLSATPNTGYHFKEWQVVSGGVTIENDKFTMPDGNVEIKAIFEKDAAPATPAPTATAKPSSSQTPAPTATAKPNSSPTPAPAATAKPNSSPTPAPAATAKPESSPAPAPAATAKPESSPAPAAKPPVWWVILPIAGGIALAGGFMIFKKKRRR
;
A
#
# COMPACT_ATOMS: atom_id res chain seq x y z
N TYR A 1 20.89 57.75 -10.13
CA TYR A 1 20.93 57.08 -11.42
C TYR A 1 21.69 57.97 -12.39
N LEU A 2 22.92 57.63 -12.75
CA LEU A 2 23.73 58.39 -13.73
C LEU A 2 23.29 57.95 -15.13
N VAL A 3 22.74 58.85 -15.92
CA VAL A 3 22.27 58.57 -17.27
C VAL A 3 23.41 58.74 -18.27
N GLU A 4 24.12 59.85 -18.18
CA GLU A 4 25.25 60.17 -19.04
C GLU A 4 26.17 61.16 -18.33
N GLU A 5 27.47 61.08 -18.60
CA GLU A 5 28.47 62.06 -18.20
C GLU A 5 29.26 62.48 -19.44
N GLN A 6 29.31 63.77 -19.72
CA GLN A 6 30.07 64.35 -20.84
C GLN A 6 30.92 65.49 -20.37
N ILE A 7 32.13 65.59 -20.93
CA ILE A 7 32.97 66.78 -20.87
C ILE A 7 32.75 67.57 -22.13
N VAL A 8 32.25 68.80 -22.01
CA VAL A 8 31.93 69.66 -23.15
C VAL A 8 32.85 70.84 -23.18
N ALA A 9 33.51 71.12 -24.31
CA ALA A 9 34.44 72.18 -24.50
C ALA A 9 33.76 73.55 -24.81
N ASP A 10 32.52 73.54 -25.31
CA ASP A 10 31.71 74.68 -25.61
C ASP A 10 30.48 74.77 -24.69
N PRO A 11 30.49 75.68 -23.71
CA PRO A 11 29.41 75.83 -22.77
C PRO A 11 28.11 76.45 -23.33
N GLU A 12 28.12 76.97 -24.55
CA GLU A 12 26.94 77.58 -25.17
C GLU A 12 26.04 76.53 -25.88
N ASN A 13 26.56 75.31 -26.13
CA ASN A 13 25.86 74.25 -26.85
C ASN A 13 25.92 72.91 -26.12
N ILE A 14 25.50 72.87 -24.89
CA ILE A 14 25.43 71.59 -24.14
C ILE A 14 24.17 70.89 -24.54
N ALA A 15 24.33 69.70 -25.20
CA ALA A 15 23.25 68.79 -25.48
C ALA A 15 23.49 67.51 -24.72
N VAL A 16 22.62 67.19 -23.78
CA VAL A 16 22.59 65.89 -23.11
C VAL A 16 21.58 65.02 -23.84
N ASN A 17 22.06 63.95 -24.47
CA ASN A 17 21.19 62.97 -25.10
C ASN A 17 20.76 61.95 -24.07
N ILE A 18 19.47 61.81 -23.87
CA ILE A 18 18.91 60.68 -23.14
C ILE A 18 18.79 59.54 -24.17
N PRO A 19 19.62 58.50 -24.09
CA PRO A 19 19.64 57.48 -25.14
C PRO A 19 18.29 56.75 -25.25
N GLU A 20 17.85 56.50 -26.48
CA GLU A 20 16.60 55.79 -26.77
C GLU A 20 16.71 54.27 -26.67
N SER A 21 17.93 53.74 -26.58
CA SER A 21 18.17 52.27 -26.56
C SER A 21 18.83 51.81 -25.26
N GLY A 22 18.41 50.65 -24.80
CA GLY A 22 19.03 50.01 -23.64
C GLY A 22 18.45 50.45 -22.31
N THR A 23 19.06 50.13 -21.23
CA THR A 23 18.68 50.19 -19.81
C THR A 23 18.33 51.60 -19.30
N LEU A 24 17.56 52.43 -20.02
CA LEU A 24 17.65 53.86 -19.84
C LEU A 24 16.36 54.52 -19.40
N ALA A 25 16.59 55.53 -18.68
CA ALA A 25 15.75 56.59 -18.23
C ALA A 25 14.25 56.24 -18.12
N PRO A 26 13.79 55.70 -16.98
CA PRO A 26 12.36 55.59 -16.72
C PRO A 26 11.71 56.96 -16.81
N THR A 27 10.41 57.02 -17.10
CA THR A 27 9.63 58.23 -16.98
C THR A 27 9.82 58.86 -15.60
N GLY A 28 10.17 60.11 -15.51
CA GLY A 28 10.42 60.76 -14.23
C GLY A 28 11.05 62.15 -14.34
N GLU A 29 11.46 62.63 -13.20
CA GLU A 29 12.17 63.91 -13.08
C GLU A 29 13.67 63.64 -12.98
N TYR A 30 14.42 64.30 -13.83
CA TYR A 30 15.88 64.18 -13.91
C TYR A 30 16.52 65.54 -13.59
N TYR A 31 17.73 65.46 -13.07
CA TYR A 31 18.52 66.64 -12.77
C TYR A 31 19.76 66.63 -13.67
N VAL A 32 19.92 67.69 -14.45
CA VAL A 32 21.18 67.97 -15.16
C VAL A 32 22.04 68.82 -14.24
N THR A 33 23.13 68.22 -13.79
CA THR A 33 24.11 68.94 -12.96
C THR A 33 25.30 69.30 -13.82
N SER A 34 25.62 70.53 -13.92
CA SER A 34 26.80 71.00 -14.62
C SER A 34 27.71 71.86 -13.68
N PHE A 35 28.99 71.75 -13.90
CA PHE A 35 29.99 72.53 -13.20
C PHE A 35 31.13 72.89 -14.15
N LEU A 36 31.74 74.03 -13.93
CA LEU A 36 32.89 74.45 -14.71
C LEU A 36 34.13 73.71 -14.26
N MET A 37 34.92 73.23 -15.24
CA MET A 37 36.19 72.55 -15.00
C MET A 37 37.32 73.35 -15.64
N THR A 38 38.47 73.24 -15.05
CA THR A 38 39.74 73.77 -15.62
C THR A 38 40.80 72.68 -15.58
N GLU A 39 41.73 72.75 -16.53
CA GLU A 39 42.92 71.95 -16.42
C GLU A 39 43.76 72.42 -15.24
N LYS A 40 44.10 71.51 -14.37
CA LYS A 40 45.04 71.72 -13.27
C LYS A 40 46.12 70.63 -13.36
N GLU A 41 47.39 71.08 -13.21
CA GLU A 41 48.49 70.18 -13.05
C GLU A 41 48.48 69.65 -11.65
N THR A 42 48.42 68.34 -11.52
CA THR A 42 48.44 67.62 -10.25
C THR A 42 49.19 66.31 -10.44
N ASP A 43 49.87 65.86 -9.40
CA ASP A 43 50.48 64.56 -9.32
C ASP A 43 49.37 63.51 -9.00
N LEU A 44 48.95 62.72 -9.99
CA LEU A 44 47.80 61.81 -9.89
C LEU A 44 48.15 60.48 -9.27
N ASP A 45 49.40 60.00 -9.44
CA ASP A 45 49.82 58.70 -8.96
C ASP A 45 50.93 58.75 -7.88
N GLY A 46 51.36 59.97 -7.53
CA GLY A 46 52.35 60.21 -6.46
C GLY A 46 53.79 59.97 -6.85
N ASP A 47 54.09 59.94 -8.15
CA ASP A 47 55.44 59.68 -8.68
C ASP A 47 56.30 60.95 -8.78
N GLY A 48 55.75 62.13 -8.48
CA GLY A 48 56.38 63.42 -8.50
C GLY A 48 56.35 64.14 -9.88
N VAL A 49 55.72 63.52 -10.88
CA VAL A 49 55.44 64.06 -12.19
C VAL A 49 54.06 64.75 -12.16
N MET A 50 53.94 65.95 -12.71
CA MET A 50 52.66 66.69 -12.72
C MET A 50 51.93 66.39 -14.03
N GLU A 51 50.76 65.68 -13.92
CA GLU A 51 49.84 65.46 -15.02
C GLU A 51 48.76 66.56 -15.08
N LYS A 52 48.26 66.81 -16.26
CA LYS A 52 47.10 67.65 -16.48
C LYS A 52 45.81 66.88 -16.17
N ALA A 53 45.11 67.23 -15.16
CA ALA A 53 43.81 66.71 -14.80
C ALA A 53 42.74 67.81 -14.85
N LEU A 54 41.52 67.47 -15.18
CA LEU A 54 40.39 68.38 -15.09
C LEU A 54 39.90 68.39 -13.63
N ALA A 55 39.84 69.58 -13.06
CA ALA A 55 39.33 69.85 -11.72
C ALA A 55 38.20 70.89 -11.75
N ALA A 56 37.20 70.71 -10.91
CA ALA A 56 36.13 71.67 -10.77
C ALA A 56 36.68 73.00 -10.22
N ILE A 57 36.32 74.10 -10.87
CA ILE A 57 36.80 75.43 -10.50
C ILE A 57 36.17 75.90 -9.20
N ASP A 58 34.90 75.56 -8.97
CA ASP A 58 34.13 76.05 -7.80
C ASP A 58 33.03 75.01 -7.50
N SER A 59 32.51 75.09 -6.28
CA SER A 59 31.38 74.29 -5.80
C SER A 59 30.02 74.74 -6.38
N ASN A 60 30.00 75.63 -7.33
CA ASN A 60 28.79 76.12 -7.98
C ASN A 60 28.27 75.05 -8.95
N GLN A 61 27.39 74.17 -8.44
CA GLN A 61 26.59 73.25 -9.25
C GLN A 61 25.38 73.99 -9.80
N PHE A 62 25.19 73.97 -11.10
CA PHE A 62 23.96 74.39 -11.74
C PHE A 62 23.10 73.15 -11.93
N ASN A 63 21.97 73.04 -11.23
CA ASN A 63 21.04 72.00 -11.34
C ASN A 63 19.79 72.43 -12.09
N SER A 64 19.53 71.84 -13.23
CA SER A 64 18.29 72.01 -13.97
C SER A 64 17.43 70.77 -13.86
N LYS A 65 16.18 70.93 -13.45
CA LYS A 65 15.20 69.88 -13.37
C LYS A 65 14.50 69.77 -14.73
N ILE A 66 14.47 68.53 -15.27
CA ILE A 66 13.75 68.24 -16.50
C ILE A 66 12.79 67.12 -16.23
N SER A 67 11.60 67.17 -16.82
CA SER A 67 10.67 66.02 -16.82
C SER A 67 10.85 65.28 -18.13
N TYR A 68 11.07 64.00 -18.03
CA TYR A 68 11.23 63.10 -19.16
C TYR A 68 10.13 62.06 -19.18
N THR A 69 9.51 61.85 -20.35
CA THR A 69 8.54 60.77 -20.55
C THR A 69 9.08 59.80 -21.59
N ASN A 70 9.32 58.59 -21.15
CA ASN A 70 9.70 57.53 -22.07
C ASN A 70 8.45 56.97 -22.77
N THR A 71 8.26 57.32 -24.04
CA THR A 71 7.07 56.90 -24.82
C THR A 71 7.03 55.40 -25.13
N LYS A 72 8.15 54.70 -24.93
CA LYS A 72 8.22 53.23 -25.05
C LYS A 72 7.89 52.51 -23.75
N GLN A 73 7.81 53.22 -22.65
CA GLN A 73 7.53 52.68 -21.34
C GLN A 73 6.02 52.52 -21.16
N PRO A 74 5.51 51.34 -20.77
CA PRO A 74 4.08 51.17 -20.49
C PRO A 74 3.65 51.87 -19.21
N GLU A 75 2.36 51.98 -18.99
CA GLU A 75 1.83 52.44 -17.70
C GLU A 75 2.12 51.42 -16.59
N SER A 76 2.12 51.87 -15.34
CA SER A 76 2.30 51.03 -14.19
C SER A 76 1.02 50.18 -13.95
N PRO A 77 1.13 48.91 -13.55
CA PRO A 77 -0.04 48.15 -13.15
C PRO A 77 -0.79 48.83 -12.00
N ALA A 78 -2.12 48.88 -12.11
CA ALA A 78 -2.96 49.36 -11.02
C ALA A 78 -3.40 48.20 -10.12
N HIS A 79 -3.76 48.52 -8.88
CA HIS A 79 -4.38 47.55 -7.94
C HIS A 79 -3.58 46.25 -7.71
N VAL A 80 -2.27 46.42 -7.45
CA VAL A 80 -1.47 45.25 -7.03
C VAL A 80 -1.91 44.82 -5.64
N ASN A 81 -2.49 43.62 -5.56
CA ASN A 81 -2.92 42.97 -4.33
C ASN A 81 -2.02 41.79 -4.01
N LEU A 82 -1.78 41.56 -2.73
CA LEU A 82 -1.08 40.40 -2.22
C LEU A 82 -1.91 39.82 -1.07
N GLU A 83 -2.08 38.48 -1.04
CA GLU A 83 -2.73 37.80 0.05
C GLU A 83 -2.03 36.48 0.38
N ALA A 84 -2.16 36.00 1.62
CA ALA A 84 -1.85 34.63 1.99
C ALA A 84 -3.01 33.75 1.51
N ALA A 85 -2.70 32.82 0.59
CA ALA A 85 -3.70 31.97 -0.07
C ALA A 85 -3.89 30.61 0.61
N GLY A 86 -3.17 30.36 1.72
CA GLY A 86 -3.12 29.09 2.45
C GLY A 86 -1.96 28.20 2.01
N ASN A 87 -1.64 27.18 2.81
CA ASN A 87 -0.56 26.22 2.55
C ASN A 87 0.80 26.90 2.22
N GLU A 88 1.11 27.97 2.95
CA GLU A 88 2.33 28.77 2.74
C GLU A 88 2.46 29.33 1.31
N VAL A 89 1.34 29.59 0.66
CA VAL A 89 1.28 30.22 -0.65
C VAL A 89 0.85 31.66 -0.51
N MET A 90 1.56 32.57 -1.17
CA MET A 90 1.14 33.94 -1.38
C MET A 90 0.63 34.11 -2.81
N ARG A 91 -0.51 34.74 -2.95
CA ARG A 91 -1.07 35.11 -4.26
C ARG A 91 -0.96 36.58 -4.49
N ALA A 92 -0.31 36.94 -5.59
CA ALA A 92 -0.30 38.33 -6.09
C ALA A 92 -1.23 38.46 -7.30
N GLU A 93 -2.00 39.53 -7.35
CA GLU A 93 -2.90 39.88 -8.45
C GLU A 93 -2.76 41.35 -8.82
N TRP A 94 -2.90 41.66 -10.10
CA TRP A 94 -2.85 43.04 -10.61
C TRP A 94 -3.75 43.24 -11.81
N GLN A 95 -4.03 44.49 -12.11
CA GLN A 95 -4.81 44.82 -13.28
C GLN A 95 -3.93 44.77 -14.55
N GLN A 96 -4.48 44.21 -15.62
CA GLN A 96 -3.81 44.17 -16.92
C GLN A 96 -3.49 45.57 -17.42
N VAL A 97 -2.29 45.76 -17.98
CA VAL A 97 -1.83 47.02 -18.57
C VAL A 97 -1.93 46.89 -20.09
N ASP A 98 -2.58 47.90 -20.71
CA ASP A 98 -2.67 48.00 -22.17
C ASP A 98 -1.28 48.17 -22.78
N ASN A 99 -1.03 47.52 -23.90
CA ASN A 99 0.22 47.55 -24.65
C ASN A 99 1.47 47.03 -23.88
N ALA A 100 1.29 46.36 -22.75
CA ALA A 100 2.40 45.67 -22.12
C ALA A 100 2.69 44.33 -22.89
N ASP A 101 3.98 43.97 -22.98
CA ASP A 101 4.44 42.69 -23.50
C ASP A 101 4.64 41.65 -22.39
N GLY A 102 4.64 42.10 -21.14
CA GLY A 102 4.73 41.26 -19.97
C GLY A 102 4.91 42.04 -18.67
N TYR A 103 5.10 41.28 -17.59
CA TYR A 103 5.25 41.81 -16.24
C TYR A 103 6.51 41.29 -15.57
N ARG A 104 7.08 42.07 -14.68
CA ARG A 104 8.10 41.65 -13.72
C ARG A 104 7.53 41.84 -12.33
N VAL A 105 7.55 40.75 -11.55
CA VAL A 105 7.20 40.72 -10.13
C VAL A 105 8.48 40.63 -9.32
N THR A 106 8.68 41.57 -8.40
CA THR A 106 9.80 41.62 -7.44
C THR A 106 9.25 41.33 -6.05
N ILE A 107 9.94 40.51 -5.27
CA ILE A 107 9.50 40.11 -3.93
C ILE A 107 10.37 40.80 -2.91
N TYR A 108 9.73 41.47 -1.95
CA TYR A 108 10.38 42.15 -0.82
C TYR A 108 9.99 41.47 0.49
N GLN A 109 10.97 41.28 1.37
CA GLN A 109 10.77 40.80 2.73
C GLN A 109 10.96 41.92 3.73
N GLN A 110 10.13 41.94 4.77
CA GLN A 110 10.30 42.92 5.86
C GLN A 110 11.44 42.46 6.77
N GLN A 111 12.47 43.29 6.91
CA GLN A 111 13.62 43.05 7.78
C GLN A 111 13.95 44.29 8.58
N ASN A 112 14.05 44.17 9.93
CA ASN A 112 14.40 45.28 10.83
C ASN A 112 13.54 46.55 10.62
N GLY A 113 12.26 46.38 10.29
CA GLY A 113 11.31 47.47 10.05
C GLY A 113 11.40 48.14 8.67
N GLY A 114 12.28 47.67 7.80
CA GLY A 114 12.41 48.10 6.40
C GLY A 114 12.07 46.98 5.42
N TRP A 115 11.95 47.32 4.13
CA TRP A 115 11.74 46.36 3.05
C TRP A 115 13.04 46.07 2.33
N VAL A 116 13.38 44.80 2.17
CA VAL A 116 14.60 44.33 1.50
C VAL A 116 14.20 43.50 0.29
N ASP A 117 14.75 43.83 -0.88
CA ASP A 117 14.63 43.00 -2.09
C ASP A 117 15.25 41.63 -1.82
N THR A 118 14.46 40.58 -1.95
CA THR A 118 14.91 39.18 -1.73
C THR A 118 15.89 38.72 -2.80
N GLY A 119 15.97 39.45 -3.93
CA GLY A 119 16.70 39.06 -5.12
C GLY A 119 15.97 38.01 -5.98
N PHE A 120 14.74 37.67 -5.61
CA PHE A 120 13.86 36.78 -6.35
C PHE A 120 12.73 37.55 -7.02
N GLY A 121 12.28 37.04 -8.16
CA GLY A 121 11.19 37.65 -8.90
C GLY A 121 10.83 36.82 -10.12
N TYR A 122 9.76 37.23 -10.78
CA TYR A 122 9.22 36.51 -11.94
C TYR A 122 9.13 37.48 -13.13
N GLU A 123 9.44 36.98 -14.32
CA GLU A 123 9.03 37.59 -15.57
C GLU A 123 7.91 36.78 -16.20
N LEU A 124 6.79 37.45 -16.45
CA LEU A 124 5.52 36.84 -16.81
C LEU A 124 5.02 37.41 -18.13
N SER A 125 4.21 36.61 -18.85
CA SER A 125 3.58 37.03 -20.10
C SER A 125 2.51 38.12 -19.86
N LYS A 126 2.15 38.82 -20.90
CA LYS A 126 1.12 39.88 -20.85
C LYS A 126 -0.28 39.40 -20.47
N GLU A 127 -0.55 38.11 -20.68
CA GLU A 127 -1.82 37.48 -20.31
C GLU A 127 -1.90 37.11 -18.83
N THR A 128 -0.76 37.14 -18.12
CA THR A 128 -0.68 36.72 -16.71
C THR A 128 -0.92 37.95 -15.83
N THR A 129 -2.01 37.94 -15.07
CA THR A 129 -2.38 38.99 -14.13
C THR A 129 -2.44 38.50 -12.68
N SER A 130 -2.02 37.26 -12.43
CA SER A 130 -1.88 36.70 -11.09
C SER A 130 -0.76 35.67 -11.05
N ILE A 131 -0.19 35.47 -9.86
CA ILE A 131 0.82 34.44 -9.60
C ILE A 131 0.71 33.92 -8.18
N ASP A 132 0.81 32.58 -8.04
CA ASP A 132 0.97 31.90 -6.77
C ASP A 132 2.46 31.65 -6.51
N MET A 133 2.93 32.09 -5.35
CA MET A 133 4.30 31.97 -4.88
C MET A 133 4.32 31.05 -3.67
N ALA A 134 4.83 29.82 -3.83
CA ALA A 134 4.91 28.84 -2.75
C ALA A 134 6.31 28.80 -2.14
N LEU A 135 6.38 28.40 -0.85
CA LEU A 135 7.64 28.27 -0.12
C LEU A 135 8.59 27.25 -0.74
N THR A 136 8.10 26.13 -1.18
CA THR A 136 8.91 25.10 -1.83
C THR A 136 8.01 24.12 -2.57
N VAL A 137 8.14 24.03 -3.87
CA VAL A 137 7.58 22.91 -4.60
C VAL A 137 8.68 21.85 -4.70
N GLY A 138 8.55 20.78 -3.87
CA GLY A 138 9.34 19.57 -4.01
C GLY A 138 10.74 19.60 -3.40
N GLY A 139 10.84 19.41 -2.13
CA GLY A 139 11.84 18.68 -1.33
C GLY A 139 13.34 18.73 -1.63
N GLU A 140 13.80 19.29 -2.72
CA GLU A 140 15.21 19.52 -2.99
C GLU A 140 15.51 21.02 -2.83
N GLU A 141 16.24 21.34 -1.77
CA GLU A 141 16.87 22.65 -1.62
C GLU A 141 17.91 22.85 -2.71
N THR A 142 17.49 23.31 -3.87
CA THR A 142 18.44 23.96 -4.76
C THR A 142 18.71 25.36 -4.21
N ALA A 143 19.93 25.86 -4.38
CA ALA A 143 20.31 27.20 -3.89
C ALA A 143 19.41 28.34 -4.45
N GLU A 144 18.53 28.01 -5.39
CA GLU A 144 17.65 28.92 -6.12
C GLU A 144 16.18 28.85 -5.67
N SER A 145 15.79 27.90 -4.79
CA SER A 145 14.39 27.62 -4.42
C SER A 145 13.90 28.21 -3.10
N LYS A 146 14.72 28.95 -2.38
CA LYS A 146 14.29 29.66 -1.14
C LYS A 146 13.65 31.00 -1.46
N ASN A 147 12.46 30.97 -2.02
CA ASN A 147 11.81 32.23 -2.41
C ASN A 147 11.09 32.93 -1.26
N LEU A 148 10.50 32.16 -0.34
CA LEU A 148 9.78 32.67 0.81
C LEU A 148 10.11 31.82 2.05
N SER A 149 9.83 32.32 3.24
CA SER A 149 9.90 31.60 4.52
C SER A 149 8.61 31.84 5.29
N ALA A 150 8.09 30.80 5.94
CA ALA A 150 6.94 30.98 6.82
C ALA A 150 7.27 31.92 7.99
N ASN A 151 6.24 32.47 8.59
CA ASN A 151 6.31 33.40 9.71
C ASN A 151 7.02 34.73 9.39
N GLU A 152 7.08 35.11 8.12
CA GLU A 152 7.67 36.33 7.63
C GLU A 152 6.62 37.21 6.92
N THR A 153 6.92 38.51 6.75
CA THR A 153 6.03 39.44 6.07
C THR A 153 6.63 39.86 4.74
N TYR A 154 5.84 39.78 3.70
CA TYR A 154 6.24 40.08 2.33
C TYR A 154 5.36 41.17 1.71
N LYS A 155 5.89 41.87 0.71
CA LYS A 155 5.15 42.61 -0.30
C LYS A 155 5.72 42.30 -1.67
N VAL A 156 4.95 42.54 -2.69
CA VAL A 156 5.41 42.46 -4.08
C VAL A 156 5.36 43.79 -4.75
N GLY A 157 6.30 44.02 -5.65
CA GLY A 157 6.29 45.10 -6.59
C GLY A 157 6.09 44.58 -8.01
N VAL A 158 5.17 45.13 -8.77
CA VAL A 158 4.88 44.72 -10.13
C VAL A 158 5.14 45.87 -11.10
N SER A 159 5.98 45.60 -12.12
CA SER A 159 6.24 46.51 -13.24
C SER A 159 5.76 45.85 -14.54
N ALA A 160 5.05 46.58 -15.38
CA ALA A 160 4.82 46.18 -16.76
C ALA A 160 6.04 46.47 -17.62
N TYR A 161 6.25 45.76 -18.70
CA TYR A 161 7.28 46.09 -19.68
C TYR A 161 6.79 46.00 -21.11
N THR A 162 7.37 46.82 -21.98
CA THR A 162 7.35 46.62 -23.44
C THR A 162 8.71 46.11 -23.90
N GLN A 163 8.74 45.34 -24.97
CA GLN A 163 9.98 44.77 -25.54
C GLN A 163 10.11 45.17 -27.01
N THR A 164 11.28 45.64 -27.38
CA THR A 164 11.61 45.95 -28.77
C THR A 164 12.05 44.70 -29.53
N GLU A 165 12.10 44.76 -30.87
CA GLU A 165 12.50 43.64 -31.72
C GLU A 165 13.92 43.14 -31.42
N ASP A 166 14.81 43.99 -30.96
CA ASP A 166 16.19 43.66 -30.53
C ASP A 166 16.24 43.10 -29.09
N GLY A 167 15.09 42.96 -28.43
CA GLY A 167 14.98 42.35 -27.11
C GLY A 167 15.13 43.32 -25.93
N ALA A 168 15.34 44.63 -26.16
CA ALA A 168 15.42 45.61 -25.07
C ALA A 168 14.07 45.77 -24.39
N LYS A 169 14.05 45.81 -23.05
CA LYS A 169 12.84 45.92 -22.23
C LYS A 169 12.76 47.30 -21.55
N TYR A 170 11.62 47.93 -21.67
CA TYR A 170 11.30 49.23 -21.02
C TYR A 170 10.25 48.99 -19.93
N TYR A 171 10.65 49.08 -18.67
CA TYR A 171 9.80 48.82 -17.53
C TYR A 171 9.08 50.07 -17.04
N SER A 172 7.82 49.95 -16.66
CA SER A 172 7.10 50.97 -15.91
C SER A 172 7.70 51.17 -14.52
N ALA A 173 7.28 52.23 -13.85
CA ALA A 173 7.47 52.28 -12.42
C ALA A 173 6.80 51.07 -11.75
N GLU A 174 7.38 50.66 -10.65
CA GLU A 174 6.87 49.53 -9.87
C GLU A 174 5.68 49.99 -9.02
N THR A 175 4.59 49.24 -9.04
CA THR A 175 3.48 49.38 -8.12
C THR A 175 3.60 48.31 -7.04
N GLU A 176 3.64 48.72 -5.79
CA GLU A 176 3.83 47.84 -4.65
C GLU A 176 2.49 47.47 -4.01
N SER A 177 2.37 46.22 -3.54
CA SER A 177 1.28 45.79 -2.66
C SER A 177 1.46 46.28 -1.23
N SER A 178 0.44 46.13 -0.40
CA SER A 178 0.59 46.17 1.05
C SER A 178 1.44 44.98 1.53
N GLY A 179 1.98 45.11 2.75
CA GLY A 179 2.67 43.97 3.40
C GLY A 179 1.68 42.91 3.89
N VAL A 180 1.99 41.64 3.66
CA VAL A 180 1.18 40.47 4.07
C VAL A 180 2.05 39.48 4.82
N PHE A 181 1.59 39.06 5.98
CA PHE A 181 2.23 37.99 6.77
C PHE A 181 1.91 36.65 6.18
N LEU A 182 2.92 35.78 6.04
CA LEU A 182 2.78 34.39 5.57
C LEU A 182 2.84 33.44 6.77
N PRO A 183 1.71 32.88 7.23
CA PRO A 183 1.71 31.96 8.34
C PRO A 183 2.34 30.62 7.97
N GLU A 184 2.86 29.92 8.97
CA GLU A 184 3.33 28.53 8.81
C GLU A 184 2.14 27.59 8.65
N TYR A 185 2.25 26.66 7.69
CA TYR A 185 1.26 25.62 7.46
C TYR A 185 1.46 24.45 8.41
N THR A 186 0.43 24.08 9.13
CA THR A 186 0.39 22.87 9.95
C THR A 186 -0.65 21.91 9.38
N PRO A 187 -0.22 20.77 8.82
CA PRO A 187 -1.15 19.77 8.30
C PRO A 187 -2.13 19.27 9.35
N LEU A 188 -3.38 19.17 8.99
CA LEU A 188 -4.41 18.55 9.82
C LEU A 188 -4.26 17.02 9.79
N ASN A 189 -4.62 16.36 10.89
CA ASN A 189 -4.66 14.91 10.95
C ASN A 189 -6.04 14.40 10.48
N LEU A 190 -6.10 13.80 9.30
CA LEU A 190 -7.31 13.18 8.77
C LEU A 190 -7.29 11.68 9.05
N ALA A 191 -8.31 11.18 9.72
CA ALA A 191 -8.57 9.75 9.89
C ALA A 191 -9.80 9.34 9.08
N LEU A 192 -9.67 8.26 8.32
CA LEU A 192 -10.68 7.75 7.40
C LEU A 192 -11.16 6.39 7.85
N SER A 193 -12.47 6.15 7.82
CA SER A 193 -13.02 4.81 7.98
C SER A 193 -14.11 4.54 6.94
N VAL A 194 -14.09 3.36 6.34
CA VAL A 194 -15.07 2.91 5.35
C VAL A 194 -15.90 1.78 5.95
N ASN A 195 -17.22 1.96 5.98
CA ASN A 195 -18.16 1.02 6.61
C ASN A 195 -17.79 0.68 8.07
N GLY A 196 -17.26 1.68 8.82
CA GLY A 196 -16.84 1.51 10.21
C GLY A 196 -15.48 0.82 10.40
N LYS A 197 -14.76 0.54 9.33
CA LYS A 197 -13.41 -0.02 9.37
C LYS A 197 -12.38 1.05 9.05
N ASP A 198 -11.40 1.22 9.94
CA ASP A 198 -10.36 2.23 9.78
C ASP A 198 -9.47 1.92 8.58
N CYS A 199 -9.16 2.95 7.82
CA CYS A 199 -8.24 2.88 6.69
C CYS A 199 -6.84 3.31 7.15
N THR A 200 -5.82 2.61 6.66
CA THR A 200 -4.41 2.98 6.88
C THR A 200 -3.77 3.39 5.57
N PRO A 201 -2.91 4.43 5.57
CA PRO A 201 -2.21 4.81 4.36
C PRO A 201 -1.08 3.82 4.04
N ASP A 202 -0.77 3.68 2.76
CA ASP A 202 0.42 2.99 2.28
C ASP A 202 1.69 3.86 2.42
N GLU A 203 2.82 3.36 1.90
CA GLU A 203 4.10 4.08 1.91
C GLU A 203 4.10 5.40 1.12
N ASN A 204 3.12 5.59 0.23
CA ASN A 204 2.92 6.81 -0.55
C ASN A 204 1.87 7.74 0.08
N GLY A 205 1.33 7.40 1.25
CA GLY A 205 0.30 8.17 1.93
C GLY A 205 -1.11 8.01 1.34
N VAL A 206 -1.33 7.04 0.45
CA VAL A 206 -2.64 6.74 -0.12
C VAL A 206 -3.36 5.74 0.78
N TYR A 207 -4.58 6.08 1.19
CA TYR A 207 -5.44 5.19 1.94
C TYR A 207 -6.13 4.19 1.01
N HIS A 208 -6.34 2.97 1.49
CA HIS A 208 -6.99 1.90 0.73
C HIS A 208 -8.20 1.38 1.46
N ALA A 209 -9.29 1.14 0.73
CA ALA A 209 -10.49 0.48 1.23
C ALA A 209 -11.05 -0.48 0.18
N TYR A 210 -11.60 -1.59 0.66
CA TYR A 210 -12.33 -2.54 -0.17
C TYR A 210 -13.80 -2.51 0.22
N VAL A 211 -14.68 -2.51 -0.77
CA VAL A 211 -16.14 -2.46 -0.55
C VAL A 211 -16.85 -3.51 -1.38
N GLY A 212 -17.80 -4.18 -0.75
CA GLY A 212 -18.69 -5.13 -1.42
C GLY A 212 -19.82 -4.48 -2.20
N GLY A 213 -20.82 -5.28 -2.55
CA GLY A 213 -22.08 -4.78 -3.11
C GLY A 213 -22.92 -4.05 -2.06
N GLY A 214 -23.77 -3.11 -2.50
CA GLY A 214 -24.68 -2.38 -1.62
C GLY A 214 -24.23 -0.96 -1.29
N SER A 215 -24.86 -0.37 -0.27
CA SER A 215 -24.54 0.99 0.18
C SER A 215 -23.28 1.00 1.02
N ASN A 216 -22.34 1.86 0.64
CA ASN A 216 -21.08 2.04 1.35
C ASN A 216 -20.94 3.48 1.82
N SER A 217 -20.27 3.70 2.94
CA SER A 217 -20.06 5.02 3.53
C SER A 217 -18.61 5.24 3.92
N LEU A 218 -18.15 6.48 3.75
CA LEU A 218 -16.87 6.98 4.25
C LEU A 218 -17.14 7.93 5.40
N ALA A 219 -16.63 7.65 6.57
CA ALA A 219 -16.57 8.59 7.67
C ALA A 219 -15.18 9.22 7.75
N VAL A 220 -15.14 10.54 7.97
CA VAL A 220 -13.91 11.32 8.05
C VAL A 220 -13.86 12.03 9.40
N THR A 221 -12.79 11.81 10.14
CA THR A 221 -12.50 12.55 11.38
C THR A 221 -11.31 13.46 11.15
N CYS A 222 -11.46 14.73 11.45
CA CYS A 222 -10.39 15.73 11.35
C CYS A 222 -10.58 16.78 12.45
N GLU A 223 -9.79 16.68 13.51
CA GLU A 223 -9.86 17.62 14.62
C GLU A 223 -9.32 19.00 14.18
N GLY A 224 -10.07 20.04 14.52
CA GLY A 224 -9.71 21.43 14.24
C GLY A 224 -9.99 21.89 12.79
N ALA A 225 -10.59 21.06 11.94
CA ALA A 225 -11.03 21.49 10.61
C ALA A 225 -12.32 22.34 10.70
N ASP A 226 -12.38 23.42 9.93
CA ASP A 226 -13.60 24.23 9.76
C ASP A 226 -14.59 23.53 8.83
N SER A 227 -14.06 22.80 7.84
CA SER A 227 -14.88 22.02 6.91
C SER A 227 -14.11 20.82 6.37
N ILE A 228 -14.88 19.81 5.94
CA ILE A 228 -14.37 18.61 5.27
C ILE A 228 -15.08 18.47 3.93
N THR A 229 -14.32 18.22 2.88
CA THR A 229 -14.87 17.95 1.55
C THR A 229 -14.30 16.64 1.01
N VAL A 230 -15.14 15.87 0.32
CA VAL A 230 -14.73 14.64 -0.36
C VAL A 230 -15.10 14.75 -1.83
N THR A 231 -14.10 14.66 -2.70
CA THR A 231 -14.26 14.85 -4.14
C THR A 231 -13.96 13.56 -4.88
N ARG A 232 -14.83 13.16 -5.78
CA ARG A 232 -14.56 12.11 -6.78
C ARG A 232 -13.58 12.64 -7.81
N MET A 233 -12.46 11.95 -7.99
CA MET A 233 -11.41 12.39 -8.93
C MET A 233 -11.75 12.11 -10.41
N ASP A 234 -12.65 11.16 -10.68
CA ASP A 234 -13.07 10.81 -12.03
C ASP A 234 -14.07 11.80 -12.66
N THR A 235 -14.84 12.49 -11.82
CA THR A 235 -15.90 13.44 -12.25
C THR A 235 -15.69 14.84 -11.67
N GLU A 236 -14.72 15.03 -10.81
CA GLU A 236 -14.46 16.25 -10.04
C GLU A 236 -15.69 16.77 -9.27
N THR A 237 -16.55 15.85 -8.81
CA THR A 237 -17.76 16.19 -8.07
C THR A 237 -17.60 15.90 -6.59
N ASN A 238 -18.10 16.82 -5.76
CA ASN A 238 -18.09 16.63 -4.31
C ASN A 238 -19.20 15.65 -3.89
N LEU A 239 -18.88 14.75 -2.97
CA LEU A 239 -19.87 13.91 -2.31
C LEU A 239 -20.64 14.74 -1.27
N THR A 240 -21.90 14.38 -1.07
CA THR A 240 -22.74 15.05 -0.07
C THR A 240 -22.55 14.38 1.29
N SER A 241 -22.25 15.18 2.32
CA SER A 241 -22.20 14.74 3.71
C SER A 241 -23.62 14.64 4.27
N ASP A 242 -23.81 13.72 5.21
CA ASP A 242 -25.03 13.63 6.04
C ASP A 242 -25.09 14.65 7.18
N GLY A 243 -24.07 15.51 7.28
CA GLY A 243 -23.91 16.50 8.34
C GLY A 243 -23.06 16.04 9.53
N SER A 244 -22.64 14.77 9.55
CA SER A 244 -21.73 14.20 10.57
C SER A 244 -20.36 13.81 9.99
N ASN A 245 -19.95 14.44 8.88
CA ASN A 245 -18.75 14.07 8.10
C ASN A 245 -18.75 12.61 7.63
N THR A 246 -19.94 12.06 7.41
CA THR A 246 -20.14 10.78 6.75
C THR A 246 -20.66 11.02 5.35
N PHE A 247 -20.03 10.39 4.36
CA PHE A 247 -20.27 10.57 2.95
C PHE A 247 -20.70 9.24 2.32
N ALA A 248 -21.81 9.24 1.60
CA ALA A 248 -22.20 8.06 0.84
C ALA A 248 -21.22 7.86 -0.33
N ILE A 249 -20.60 6.68 -0.40
CA ILE A 249 -19.78 6.31 -1.55
C ILE A 249 -20.71 5.92 -2.69
N PRO A 250 -20.69 6.63 -3.83
CA PRO A 250 -21.58 6.33 -4.94
C PRO A 250 -21.26 4.98 -5.56
N ASP A 251 -22.16 4.44 -6.33
CA ASP A 251 -21.89 3.22 -7.09
C ASP A 251 -20.81 3.45 -8.14
N PHE A 252 -19.91 2.46 -8.30
CA PHE A 252 -18.79 2.50 -9.24
C PHE A 252 -18.40 1.08 -9.66
N THR A 253 -17.59 0.96 -10.70
CA THR A 253 -17.02 -0.31 -11.16
C THR A 253 -15.49 -0.25 -11.06
N GLY A 254 -14.84 -1.34 -10.64
CA GLY A 254 -13.39 -1.40 -10.49
C GLY A 254 -12.90 -0.60 -9.28
N THR A 255 -12.25 0.53 -9.52
CA THR A 255 -11.69 1.40 -8.49
C THR A 255 -12.23 2.82 -8.57
N LEU A 256 -12.33 3.48 -7.44
CA LEU A 256 -12.73 4.89 -7.31
C LEU A 256 -11.68 5.62 -6.46
N MET A 257 -11.08 6.68 -7.01
CA MET A 257 -10.21 7.57 -6.27
C MET A 257 -11.02 8.72 -5.69
N LEU A 258 -10.90 8.92 -4.39
CA LEU A 258 -11.48 10.04 -3.65
C LEU A 258 -10.36 10.91 -3.10
N ARG A 259 -10.50 12.24 -3.24
CA ARG A 259 -9.68 13.21 -2.53
C ARG A 259 -10.47 13.72 -1.34
N VAL A 260 -9.88 13.62 -0.15
CA VAL A 260 -10.46 14.10 1.11
C VAL A 260 -9.67 15.30 1.58
N ASN A 261 -10.32 16.43 1.71
CA ASN A 261 -9.72 17.68 2.18
C ASN A 261 -10.28 18.05 3.54
N GLY A 262 -9.38 18.32 4.49
CA GLY A 262 -9.68 19.08 5.70
C GLY A 262 -9.23 20.53 5.51
N VAL A 263 -10.09 21.49 5.77
CA VAL A 263 -9.82 22.93 5.60
C VAL A 263 -9.86 23.58 6.96
N LYS A 264 -8.85 24.38 7.26
CA LYS A 264 -8.80 25.27 8.42
C LYS A 264 -8.34 26.65 7.97
N ASP A 265 -9.14 27.68 8.22
CA ASP A 265 -8.93 29.01 7.64
C ASP A 265 -8.82 28.94 6.11
N LYS A 266 -7.63 29.19 5.55
CA LYS A 266 -7.32 29.02 4.12
C LYS A 266 -6.45 27.78 3.84
N ASP A 267 -5.96 27.10 4.86
CA ASP A 267 -5.09 25.95 4.70
C ASP A 267 -5.90 24.69 4.36
N VAL A 268 -5.40 23.91 3.42
CA VAL A 268 -6.03 22.67 2.96
C VAL A 268 -5.07 21.51 3.14
N THR A 269 -5.45 20.56 3.98
CA THR A 269 -4.77 19.26 4.05
C THR A 269 -5.53 18.27 3.18
N SER A 270 -4.84 17.63 2.25
CA SER A 270 -5.44 16.67 1.31
C SER A 270 -4.85 15.29 1.52
N VAL A 271 -5.72 14.27 1.55
CA VAL A 271 -5.33 12.87 1.46
C VAL A 271 -6.13 12.17 0.37
N PHE A 272 -5.61 11.06 -0.14
CA PHE A 272 -6.26 10.28 -1.18
C PHE A 272 -6.71 8.94 -0.64
N LEU A 273 -7.92 8.52 -1.00
CA LEU A 273 -8.49 7.22 -0.70
C LEU A 273 -8.81 6.48 -1.99
N LEU A 274 -8.16 5.35 -2.20
CA LEU A 274 -8.48 4.41 -3.28
C LEU A 274 -9.48 3.38 -2.77
N VAL A 275 -10.70 3.44 -3.24
CA VAL A 275 -11.75 2.47 -2.96
C VAL A 275 -11.81 1.45 -4.07
N SER A 276 -11.63 0.18 -3.75
CA SER A 276 -11.70 -0.94 -4.71
C SER A 276 -12.98 -1.75 -4.48
N ARG A 277 -13.70 -2.05 -5.55
CA ARG A 277 -14.87 -2.94 -5.45
C ARG A 277 -14.40 -4.38 -5.46
N ASP A 278 -14.74 -5.09 -4.42
CA ASP A 278 -14.55 -6.54 -4.31
C ASP A 278 -15.88 -7.20 -4.00
N THR A 279 -16.28 -8.14 -4.84
CA THR A 279 -17.52 -8.93 -4.67
C THR A 279 -17.21 -10.43 -4.56
N THR A 280 -15.95 -10.78 -4.45
CA THR A 280 -15.50 -12.17 -4.34
C THR A 280 -15.55 -12.60 -2.89
N ALA A 281 -16.31 -13.66 -2.60
CA ALA A 281 -16.34 -14.21 -1.26
C ALA A 281 -15.01 -14.91 -0.95
N PRO A 282 -14.48 -14.79 0.29
CA PRO A 282 -13.24 -15.45 0.67
C PRO A 282 -13.40 -16.98 0.69
N MET A 283 -12.32 -17.67 0.41
CA MET A 283 -12.26 -19.13 0.58
C MET A 283 -12.23 -19.49 2.07
N LEU A 284 -12.84 -20.62 2.42
CA LEU A 284 -12.79 -21.18 3.77
C LEU A 284 -12.73 -22.68 3.67
N THR A 285 -11.76 -23.31 4.34
CA THR A 285 -11.63 -24.77 4.41
C THR A 285 -11.29 -25.18 5.83
N LEU A 286 -12.06 -26.08 6.41
CA LEU A 286 -11.75 -26.69 7.71
C LEU A 286 -10.77 -27.85 7.52
N SER A 287 -9.84 -28.03 8.45
CA SER A 287 -8.86 -29.14 8.39
C SER A 287 -9.50 -30.51 8.60
N ALA A 288 -10.67 -30.57 9.25
CA ALA A 288 -11.45 -31.76 9.47
C ALA A 288 -12.94 -31.42 9.65
N PRO A 289 -13.87 -32.34 9.38
CA PRO A 289 -15.28 -32.14 9.68
C PRO A 289 -15.61 -32.36 11.18
N ILE A 290 -14.78 -33.10 11.91
CA ILE A 290 -14.94 -33.40 13.33
C ILE A 290 -13.63 -33.08 14.05
N PHE A 291 -13.75 -32.33 15.13
CA PHE A 291 -12.66 -31.94 16.01
C PHE A 291 -12.87 -32.57 17.39
N TYR A 292 -11.87 -33.29 17.86
CA TYR A 292 -11.97 -33.97 19.15
C TYR A 292 -11.39 -33.09 20.25
N ALA A 293 -12.13 -32.96 21.34
CA ALA A 293 -11.64 -32.26 22.50
C ALA A 293 -10.56 -33.05 23.23
N ASP A 294 -9.56 -32.36 23.80
CA ASP A 294 -8.64 -32.93 24.76
C ASP A 294 -9.40 -33.45 25.97
N ARG A 295 -9.17 -34.72 26.29
CA ARG A 295 -9.95 -35.40 27.33
C ARG A 295 -9.70 -34.88 28.74
N ALA A 296 -8.44 -34.52 29.03
CA ALA A 296 -8.04 -34.11 30.37
C ALA A 296 -8.40 -32.64 30.62
N ALA A 297 -8.18 -31.79 29.60
CA ALA A 297 -8.44 -30.33 29.69
C ALA A 297 -9.88 -29.95 29.32
N GLY A 298 -10.63 -30.82 28.62
CA GLY A 298 -11.94 -30.48 28.08
C GLY A 298 -11.90 -29.40 26.98
N THR A 299 -10.74 -29.05 26.49
CA THR A 299 -10.55 -28.01 25.46
C THR A 299 -10.55 -28.62 24.07
N TYR A 300 -11.04 -27.87 23.09
CA TYR A 300 -10.95 -28.22 21.67
C TYR A 300 -10.31 -27.12 20.86
N GLN A 301 -9.79 -27.47 19.70
CA GLN A 301 -9.26 -26.53 18.72
C GLN A 301 -9.79 -26.90 17.34
N ILE A 302 -10.49 -25.94 16.70
CA ILE A 302 -10.92 -26.05 15.32
C ILE A 302 -9.90 -25.31 14.47
N THR A 303 -9.30 -25.98 13.50
CA THR A 303 -8.30 -25.41 12.62
C THR A 303 -8.77 -25.45 11.17
N GLY A 304 -8.22 -24.56 10.37
CA GLY A 304 -8.52 -24.49 8.94
C GLY A 304 -7.68 -23.45 8.23
N THR A 305 -8.04 -23.18 7.00
CA THR A 305 -7.45 -22.13 6.19
C THR A 305 -8.53 -21.26 5.55
N ALA A 306 -8.22 -19.99 5.42
CA ALA A 306 -9.02 -19.02 4.69
C ALA A 306 -8.09 -18.08 3.95
N ASP A 307 -8.62 -17.16 3.15
CA ASP A 307 -7.81 -16.10 2.56
C ASP A 307 -7.16 -15.26 3.67
N ALA A 308 -5.88 -14.92 3.48
CA ALA A 308 -5.08 -14.24 4.50
C ALA A 308 -5.74 -12.94 4.98
N GLY A 309 -5.80 -12.75 6.29
CA GLY A 309 -6.42 -11.58 6.91
C GLY A 309 -7.94 -11.59 6.96
N SER A 310 -8.61 -12.63 6.44
CA SER A 310 -10.07 -12.78 6.59
C SER A 310 -10.45 -12.93 8.06
N GLU A 311 -11.57 -12.35 8.44
CA GLU A 311 -12.19 -12.52 9.74
C GLU A 311 -13.01 -13.81 9.74
N ILE A 312 -12.70 -14.73 10.66
CA ILE A 312 -13.37 -16.01 10.79
C ILE A 312 -14.45 -15.88 11.86
N LEU A 313 -15.69 -15.77 11.42
CA LEU A 313 -16.87 -15.63 12.28
C LEU A 313 -17.36 -17.02 12.67
N TYR A 314 -17.66 -17.24 13.95
CA TYR A 314 -18.14 -18.52 14.46
C TYR A 314 -19.13 -18.36 15.60
N GLY A 315 -19.92 -19.41 15.82
CA GLY A 315 -20.92 -19.44 16.87
C GLY A 315 -22.16 -18.59 16.57
N GLU A 316 -23.08 -18.55 17.53
CA GLU A 316 -24.33 -17.80 17.41
C GLU A 316 -24.15 -16.30 17.64
N ASN A 317 -23.12 -15.91 18.40
CA ASN A 317 -22.83 -14.52 18.76
C ASN A 317 -21.85 -13.84 17.76
N ASN A 318 -21.50 -14.53 16.66
CA ASN A 318 -20.48 -14.06 15.71
C ASN A 318 -19.16 -13.70 16.40
N GLU A 319 -18.69 -14.57 17.29
CA GLU A 319 -17.32 -14.49 17.78
C GLU A 319 -16.36 -14.56 16.62
N SER A 320 -15.16 -13.98 16.73
CA SER A 320 -14.25 -13.95 15.61
C SER A 320 -12.79 -14.19 15.98
N VAL A 321 -12.03 -14.72 15.02
CA VAL A 321 -10.57 -14.76 14.96
C VAL A 321 -10.13 -14.37 13.57
N TYR A 322 -8.87 -13.95 13.38
CA TYR A 322 -8.35 -13.61 12.05
C TYR A 322 -7.48 -14.73 11.49
N ALA A 323 -7.61 -14.97 10.19
CA ALA A 323 -6.68 -15.81 9.45
C ALA A 323 -5.31 -15.12 9.40
N ALA A 324 -4.25 -15.89 9.68
CA ALA A 324 -2.88 -15.41 9.65
C ALA A 324 -2.42 -15.07 8.22
N GLY A 325 -1.20 -14.52 8.07
CA GLY A 325 -0.64 -14.16 6.75
C GLY A 325 -0.42 -15.35 5.82
N ASP A 326 -0.36 -16.59 6.35
CA ASP A 326 -0.33 -17.85 5.59
C ASP A 326 -1.72 -18.45 5.35
N GLY A 327 -2.77 -17.75 5.78
CA GLY A 327 -4.15 -18.18 5.68
C GLY A 327 -4.62 -19.12 6.80
N SER A 328 -3.76 -19.55 7.72
CA SER A 328 -4.15 -20.46 8.79
C SER A 328 -4.97 -19.76 9.88
N PHE A 329 -5.90 -20.48 10.50
CA PHE A 329 -6.62 -20.02 11.68
C PHE A 329 -6.86 -21.13 12.69
N ALA A 330 -7.10 -20.76 13.95
CA ALA A 330 -7.45 -21.65 15.02
C ALA A 330 -8.50 -21.02 15.95
N ILE A 331 -9.62 -21.73 16.14
CA ILE A 331 -10.66 -21.39 17.11
C ILE A 331 -10.49 -22.32 18.30
N GLN A 332 -10.40 -21.77 19.50
CA GLN A 332 -10.28 -22.52 20.74
C GLN A 332 -11.55 -22.37 21.58
N GLY A 333 -11.92 -23.46 22.27
CA GLY A 333 -13.07 -23.45 23.16
C GLY A 333 -13.04 -24.60 24.17
N THR A 334 -14.05 -24.64 25.05
CA THR A 334 -14.19 -25.69 26.05
C THR A 334 -15.50 -26.46 25.85
N LEU A 335 -15.50 -27.75 26.22
CA LEU A 335 -16.72 -28.58 26.22
C LEU A 335 -17.69 -28.20 27.35
N GLU A 336 -17.24 -27.46 28.36
CA GLU A 336 -18.15 -26.98 29.42
C GLU A 336 -19.20 -26.02 28.86
N GLU A 337 -18.85 -25.30 27.79
CA GLU A 337 -19.75 -24.37 27.09
C GLU A 337 -20.57 -25.04 25.98
N ARG A 338 -20.28 -26.33 25.65
CA ARG A 338 -20.89 -27.08 24.54
C ARG A 338 -21.15 -28.54 24.92
N GLN A 339 -22.14 -29.12 24.26
CA GLN A 339 -22.39 -30.55 24.41
C GLN A 339 -21.57 -31.35 23.42
N ASP A 340 -21.40 -32.66 23.72
CA ASP A 340 -20.75 -33.61 22.82
C ASP A 340 -21.54 -33.74 21.50
N GLY A 341 -20.84 -33.53 20.38
CA GLY A 341 -21.45 -33.52 19.05
C GLY A 341 -22.10 -32.23 18.62
N ASP A 342 -21.97 -31.13 19.39
CA ASP A 342 -22.47 -29.83 18.98
C ASP A 342 -21.80 -29.32 17.70
N ALA A 343 -22.63 -28.73 16.85
CA ALA A 343 -22.22 -28.12 15.60
C ALA A 343 -21.85 -26.65 15.77
N LEU A 344 -20.66 -26.29 15.33
CA LEU A 344 -20.23 -24.89 15.23
C LEU A 344 -20.28 -24.44 13.77
N TYR A 345 -21.03 -23.39 13.49
CA TYR A 345 -21.08 -22.78 12.16
C TYR A 345 -19.97 -21.76 12.04
N ILE A 346 -19.23 -21.85 10.94
CA ILE A 346 -18.05 -21.02 10.65
C ILE A 346 -18.18 -20.38 9.28
N ARG A 347 -17.81 -19.12 9.17
CA ARG A 347 -17.69 -18.35 7.93
C ARG A 347 -16.40 -17.54 7.93
N ALA A 348 -15.86 -17.27 6.76
CA ALA A 348 -14.87 -16.22 6.59
C ALA A 348 -15.54 -14.96 6.02
N GLN A 349 -15.08 -13.81 6.47
CA GLN A 349 -15.44 -12.49 5.94
C GLN A 349 -14.17 -11.76 5.54
N ASP A 350 -14.15 -11.21 4.31
CA ASP A 350 -13.04 -10.41 3.83
C ASP A 350 -13.13 -8.93 4.28
N SER A 351 -12.16 -8.13 3.84
CA SER A 351 -12.14 -6.70 4.14
C SER A 351 -13.24 -5.92 3.45
N ALA A 352 -13.82 -6.42 2.37
CA ALA A 352 -14.95 -5.83 1.66
C ALA A 352 -16.30 -6.19 2.26
N GLY A 353 -16.34 -7.12 3.24
CA GLY A 353 -17.55 -7.59 3.88
C GLY A 353 -18.21 -8.79 3.18
N ASN A 354 -17.58 -9.37 2.13
CA ASN A 354 -18.10 -10.56 1.48
C ASN A 354 -17.95 -11.77 2.41
N LEU A 355 -18.96 -12.63 2.43
CA LEU A 355 -19.02 -13.79 3.31
C LEU A 355 -18.85 -15.08 2.51
N SER A 356 -17.99 -15.98 2.99
CA SER A 356 -17.90 -17.34 2.47
C SER A 356 -19.19 -18.15 2.70
N ALA A 357 -19.32 -19.27 2.00
CA ALA A 357 -20.31 -20.27 2.37
C ALA A 357 -20.11 -20.73 3.82
N ARG A 358 -21.22 -21.01 4.53
CA ARG A 358 -21.19 -21.49 5.90
C ARG A 358 -20.63 -22.91 5.93
N GLN A 359 -19.64 -23.17 6.77
CA GLN A 359 -19.13 -24.52 7.05
C GLN A 359 -19.54 -24.98 8.45
N LEU A 360 -19.59 -26.29 8.64
CA LEU A 360 -19.98 -26.93 9.87
C LEU A 360 -18.80 -27.70 10.45
N ALA A 361 -18.38 -27.34 11.66
CA ALA A 361 -17.44 -28.13 12.47
C ALA A 361 -18.20 -28.83 13.59
N LEU A 362 -18.04 -30.13 13.71
CA LEU A 362 -18.55 -30.90 14.85
C LEU A 362 -17.46 -30.97 15.93
N VAL A 363 -17.84 -30.71 17.18
CA VAL A 363 -16.94 -30.90 18.33
C VAL A 363 -17.40 -32.13 19.10
N ALA A 364 -16.52 -33.12 19.22
CA ALA A 364 -16.84 -34.39 19.87
C ALA A 364 -15.82 -34.71 20.96
N ARG A 365 -16.24 -35.48 21.97
CA ARG A 365 -15.29 -36.10 22.90
C ARG A 365 -14.58 -37.24 22.22
N GLN A 366 -13.29 -37.36 22.40
CA GLN A 366 -12.57 -38.54 21.98
C GLN A 366 -13.08 -39.77 22.78
N ALA A 367 -13.54 -40.78 22.10
CA ALA A 367 -13.99 -42.01 22.74
C ALA A 367 -12.86 -42.62 23.59
N GLU A 368 -13.20 -43.05 24.81
CA GLU A 368 -12.25 -43.68 25.71
C GLU A 368 -11.85 -45.05 25.18
N THR A 369 -10.56 -45.35 25.08
CA THR A 369 -10.04 -46.64 24.72
C THR A 369 -9.45 -47.31 25.94
N TYR A 370 -9.78 -48.57 26.13
CA TYR A 370 -9.31 -49.41 27.21
C TYR A 370 -8.35 -50.46 26.67
N ALA A 371 -7.30 -50.77 27.44
CA ALA A 371 -6.30 -51.76 27.03
C ALA A 371 -6.81 -53.19 27.11
N VAL A 372 -6.41 -53.99 26.14
CA VAL A 372 -6.61 -55.45 26.12
C VAL A 372 -5.23 -56.10 26.26
N THR A 373 -5.02 -56.77 27.42
CA THR A 373 -3.80 -57.53 27.71
C THR A 373 -4.08 -59.01 27.61
N VAL A 374 -3.33 -59.72 26.76
CA VAL A 374 -3.43 -61.18 26.65
C VAL A 374 -2.11 -61.80 27.07
N THR A 375 -2.19 -62.69 28.07
CA THR A 375 -1.05 -63.42 28.61
C THR A 375 -1.26 -64.97 28.40
N THR A 376 -0.25 -65.75 28.68
CA THR A 376 -0.34 -67.24 28.59
C THR A 376 0.27 -67.88 29.84
N ASP A 377 0.02 -69.18 30.03
CA ASP A 377 0.70 -70.00 31.03
C ASP A 377 2.07 -70.49 30.59
N GLY A 378 2.56 -70.13 29.39
CA GLY A 378 3.86 -70.48 28.83
C GLY A 378 3.82 -71.65 27.90
N ASN A 379 2.71 -72.37 27.78
CA ASN A 379 2.55 -73.60 26.97
C ASN A 379 1.95 -73.34 25.58
N GLY A 380 1.93 -72.07 25.13
CA GLY A 380 1.44 -71.63 23.85
C GLY A 380 1.59 -70.14 23.69
N THR A 381 1.10 -69.58 22.59
CA THR A 381 1.01 -68.19 22.31
C THR A 381 -0.45 -67.75 22.23
N ALA A 382 -0.74 -66.47 22.64
CA ALA A 382 -2.09 -65.93 22.52
C ALA A 382 -2.02 -64.48 22.20
N SER A 383 -3.04 -63.94 21.52
CA SER A 383 -3.18 -62.54 21.16
C SER A 383 -4.63 -62.11 21.03
N ALA A 384 -4.89 -60.83 21.14
CA ALA A 384 -6.12 -60.22 20.70
C ALA A 384 -5.89 -59.50 19.34
N ASP A 385 -6.93 -59.33 18.55
CA ASP A 385 -6.90 -58.59 17.29
C ASP A 385 -6.68 -57.08 17.50
N LEU A 386 -7.07 -56.57 18.67
CA LEU A 386 -6.83 -55.18 19.07
C LEU A 386 -6.16 -55.14 20.46
N ALA A 387 -5.12 -54.31 20.61
CA ALA A 387 -4.44 -54.08 21.90
C ALA A 387 -5.17 -53.03 22.78
N ALA A 388 -6.07 -52.25 22.20
CA ALA A 388 -6.95 -51.32 22.89
C ALA A 388 -8.20 -51.04 22.03
N ALA A 389 -9.32 -50.81 22.65
CA ALA A 389 -10.58 -50.53 21.96
C ALA A 389 -11.54 -49.71 22.82
N VAL A 390 -12.49 -49.06 22.18
CA VAL A 390 -13.61 -48.38 22.89
C VAL A 390 -14.58 -49.41 23.46
N ALA A 391 -15.27 -49.05 24.54
CA ALA A 391 -16.34 -49.88 25.09
C ALA A 391 -17.38 -50.25 24.02
N GLY A 392 -17.87 -51.49 24.05
CA GLY A 392 -18.80 -52.03 23.05
C GLY A 392 -18.14 -52.63 21.80
N THR A 393 -16.83 -52.51 21.61
CA THR A 393 -16.10 -53.12 20.49
C THR A 393 -15.97 -54.64 20.71
N ASN A 394 -16.25 -55.45 19.67
CA ASN A 394 -16.01 -56.87 19.73
C ASN A 394 -14.53 -57.18 19.49
N ILE A 395 -13.90 -57.84 20.43
CA ILE A 395 -12.50 -58.24 20.41
C ILE A 395 -12.44 -59.75 20.10
N SER A 396 -11.58 -60.15 19.17
CA SER A 396 -11.33 -61.58 18.84
C SER A 396 -10.00 -62.01 19.43
N LEU A 397 -10.04 -63.15 20.07
CA LEU A 397 -8.89 -63.83 20.69
C LEU A 397 -8.37 -64.92 19.82
N SER A 398 -7.09 -65.14 19.85
CA SER A 398 -6.44 -66.32 19.17
C SER A 398 -5.43 -66.92 20.11
N ALA A 399 -5.49 -68.29 20.20
CA ALA A 399 -4.56 -69.08 20.97
C ALA A 399 -3.95 -70.18 20.09
N THR A 400 -2.64 -70.36 20.17
CA THR A 400 -1.90 -71.41 19.43
C THR A 400 -1.07 -72.18 20.43
N PRO A 401 -1.45 -73.48 20.67
CA PRO A 401 -0.73 -74.37 21.60
C PRO A 401 0.68 -74.72 21.09
N ASN A 402 1.61 -74.88 22.00
CA ASN A 402 2.90 -75.48 21.71
C ASN A 402 2.74 -77.03 21.46
N THR A 403 3.69 -77.60 20.79
CA THR A 403 3.68 -79.04 20.52
C THR A 403 3.50 -79.86 21.80
N GLY A 404 2.49 -80.72 21.84
CA GLY A 404 2.15 -81.58 22.98
C GLY A 404 1.22 -80.90 24.00
N TYR A 405 0.60 -79.84 23.59
CA TYR A 405 -0.45 -79.14 24.36
C TYR A 405 -1.64 -78.84 23.46
N HIS A 406 -2.80 -78.68 24.06
CA HIS A 406 -4.00 -78.14 23.42
C HIS A 406 -4.54 -76.97 24.22
N PHE A 407 -5.27 -76.03 23.54
CA PHE A 407 -5.92 -74.91 24.20
C PHE A 407 -7.05 -75.47 25.10
N LYS A 408 -7.04 -74.99 26.36
CA LYS A 408 -8.05 -75.42 27.34
C LYS A 408 -9.17 -74.46 27.48
N GLU A 409 -8.80 -73.23 27.86
CA GLU A 409 -9.78 -72.22 28.15
C GLU A 409 -9.13 -70.83 28.18
N TRP A 410 -9.96 -69.76 28.02
CA TRP A 410 -9.63 -68.41 28.36
C TRP A 410 -9.96 -68.15 29.83
N GLN A 411 -9.02 -67.68 30.60
CA GLN A 411 -9.20 -67.19 31.96
C GLN A 411 -9.28 -65.68 31.97
N VAL A 412 -10.40 -65.09 32.38
CA VAL A 412 -10.51 -63.64 32.61
C VAL A 412 -9.82 -63.35 33.92
N VAL A 413 -8.71 -62.56 33.82
CA VAL A 413 -7.93 -62.15 34.99
C VAL A 413 -8.54 -60.84 35.58
N SER A 414 -8.89 -59.89 34.68
CA SER A 414 -9.59 -58.65 35.07
C SER A 414 -10.50 -58.18 33.95
N GLY A 415 -11.41 -57.23 34.25
CA GLY A 415 -12.33 -56.60 33.30
C GLY A 415 -13.72 -57.24 33.24
N GLY A 416 -13.98 -58.39 33.93
CA GLY A 416 -15.34 -58.94 34.14
C GLY A 416 -16.08 -59.35 32.88
N VAL A 417 -15.37 -59.65 31.77
CA VAL A 417 -15.97 -59.98 30.47
C VAL A 417 -16.37 -61.49 30.40
N THR A 418 -17.36 -61.77 29.57
CA THR A 418 -17.71 -63.17 29.19
C THR A 418 -17.15 -63.38 27.80
N ILE A 419 -16.41 -64.51 27.66
CA ILE A 419 -15.80 -64.91 26.38
C ILE A 419 -16.65 -66.02 25.75
N GLU A 420 -17.18 -65.77 24.55
CA GLU A 420 -17.95 -66.70 23.77
C GLU A 420 -17.35 -66.84 22.35
N ASN A 421 -17.08 -68.05 21.91
CA ASN A 421 -16.50 -68.33 20.59
C ASN A 421 -15.22 -67.49 20.32
N ASP A 422 -14.31 -67.46 21.29
CA ASP A 422 -13.08 -66.68 21.25
C ASP A 422 -13.27 -65.15 21.04
N LYS A 423 -14.39 -64.63 21.49
CA LYS A 423 -14.71 -63.16 21.40
C LYS A 423 -15.30 -62.69 22.70
N PHE A 424 -15.08 -61.40 22.94
CA PHE A 424 -15.78 -60.67 24.01
C PHE A 424 -16.09 -59.26 23.55
N THR A 425 -17.05 -58.62 24.18
CA THR A 425 -17.33 -57.22 23.99
C THR A 425 -16.53 -56.39 25.00
N MET A 426 -15.78 -55.41 24.53
CA MET A 426 -14.99 -54.52 25.39
C MET A 426 -15.88 -53.81 26.41
N PRO A 427 -15.58 -53.95 27.72
CA PRO A 427 -16.29 -53.21 28.75
C PRO A 427 -15.78 -51.78 28.84
N ASP A 428 -16.29 -51.03 29.77
CA ASP A 428 -15.85 -49.70 30.09
C ASP A 428 -14.66 -49.72 31.12
N GLY A 429 -13.59 -50.46 30.75
CA GLY A 429 -12.41 -50.68 31.56
C GLY A 429 -11.41 -51.62 30.88
N ASN A 430 -10.18 -51.64 31.43
CA ASN A 430 -9.11 -52.50 30.91
C ASN A 430 -9.45 -53.96 31.14
N VAL A 431 -9.08 -54.81 30.22
CA VAL A 431 -9.30 -56.24 30.25
C VAL A 431 -7.96 -56.97 30.23
N GLU A 432 -7.79 -57.95 31.12
CA GLU A 432 -6.68 -58.85 31.11
C GLU A 432 -7.21 -60.28 31.02
N ILE A 433 -6.71 -61.03 30.03
CA ILE A 433 -7.10 -62.44 29.70
C ILE A 433 -5.85 -63.29 29.64
N LYS A 434 -5.95 -64.48 30.17
CA LYS A 434 -4.90 -65.51 30.14
C LYS A 434 -5.36 -66.71 29.37
N ALA A 435 -4.60 -67.14 28.36
CA ALA A 435 -4.81 -68.42 27.70
C ALA A 435 -4.20 -69.55 28.52
N ILE A 436 -5.00 -70.55 28.81
CA ILE A 436 -4.58 -71.73 29.54
C ILE A 436 -4.50 -72.92 28.55
N PHE A 437 -3.36 -73.58 28.58
CA PHE A 437 -3.08 -74.78 27.75
C PHE A 437 -2.92 -76.00 28.63
N GLU A 438 -3.43 -77.14 28.21
CA GLU A 438 -3.31 -78.41 28.91
C GLU A 438 -2.45 -79.35 28.10
N LYS A 439 -1.63 -80.13 28.82
CA LYS A 439 -0.74 -81.12 28.18
C LYS A 439 -1.56 -82.24 27.60
N ASP A 440 -1.25 -82.62 26.36
CA ASP A 440 -1.89 -83.74 25.72
C ASP A 440 -1.68 -85.03 26.52
N ALA A 441 -2.75 -85.83 26.66
CA ALA A 441 -2.63 -87.16 27.29
C ALA A 441 -1.67 -88.04 26.47
N ALA A 442 -0.77 -88.70 27.17
CA ALA A 442 0.14 -89.64 26.52
C ALA A 442 -0.68 -90.69 25.75
N PRO A 443 -0.31 -91.01 24.50
CA PRO A 443 -1.01 -92.06 23.75
C PRO A 443 -1.06 -93.33 24.57
N ALA A 444 -2.26 -93.92 24.80
CA ALA A 444 -2.42 -95.18 25.48
C ALA A 444 -1.68 -96.29 24.70
N THR A 445 -0.71 -96.88 25.35
CA THR A 445 0.01 -98.07 24.78
C THR A 445 -1.01 -99.17 24.45
N PRO A 446 -1.14 -99.64 23.20
CA PRO A 446 -2.09 -100.68 22.87
C PRO A 446 -1.65 -101.98 23.51
N ALA A 447 -2.60 -102.67 24.21
CA ALA A 447 -2.41 -104.01 24.77
C ALA A 447 -2.16 -105.01 23.64
N PRO A 448 -1.32 -106.09 23.83
CA PRO A 448 -0.99 -107.04 22.77
C PRO A 448 -2.19 -107.88 22.41
N THR A 449 -2.64 -107.82 21.18
CA THR A 449 -3.70 -108.66 20.62
C THR A 449 -3.09 -109.96 20.08
N ALA A 450 -3.67 -111.10 20.50
CA ALA A 450 -3.26 -112.46 20.15
C ALA A 450 -3.39 -112.73 18.63
N THR A 451 -2.37 -113.43 18.13
CA THR A 451 -2.20 -113.92 16.77
C THR A 451 -3.32 -114.90 16.35
N ALA A 452 -4.03 -114.63 15.29
CA ALA A 452 -4.83 -115.61 14.55
C ALA A 452 -4.31 -115.76 13.11
N LYS A 453 -4.13 -117.01 12.69
CA LYS A 453 -3.48 -117.55 11.50
C LYS A 453 -4.23 -117.22 10.21
N PRO A 454 -3.57 -117.19 9.03
CA PRO A 454 -4.10 -116.69 7.76
C PRO A 454 -4.99 -117.72 7.04
N SER A 455 -6.03 -117.25 6.35
CA SER A 455 -6.73 -117.99 5.30
C SER A 455 -6.70 -117.22 3.99
N SER A 456 -6.44 -117.98 2.95
CA SER A 456 -6.05 -117.60 1.60
C SER A 456 -7.12 -117.00 0.72
N SER A 457 -6.63 -116.27 -0.26
CA SER A 457 -7.09 -116.14 -1.64
C SER A 457 -8.38 -115.40 -1.95
N GLN A 458 -8.29 -114.33 -2.66
CA GLN A 458 -8.54 -114.22 -4.10
C GLN A 458 -8.43 -112.78 -4.59
N THR A 459 -7.70 -112.64 -5.68
CA THR A 459 -7.65 -111.44 -6.51
C THR A 459 -8.94 -111.32 -7.32
N PRO A 460 -9.49 -110.19 -7.52
CA PRO A 460 -9.86 -109.77 -8.86
C PRO A 460 -9.45 -108.35 -9.21
N ALA A 461 -9.42 -108.14 -10.47
CA ALA A 461 -8.89 -107.16 -11.39
C ALA A 461 -9.33 -105.70 -11.22
N PRO A 462 -8.64 -104.80 -11.92
CA PRO A 462 -8.70 -103.35 -11.70
C PRO A 462 -9.89 -102.74 -12.40
N THR A 463 -10.51 -101.76 -11.77
CA THR A 463 -11.49 -100.91 -12.43
C THR A 463 -11.20 -99.43 -12.17
N ALA A 464 -10.92 -98.75 -13.29
CA ALA A 464 -11.09 -97.35 -13.68
C ALA A 464 -10.91 -96.19 -12.65
N THR A 465 -9.92 -95.45 -12.93
CA THR A 465 -9.62 -94.11 -12.48
C THR A 465 -10.82 -93.19 -12.67
N ALA A 466 -11.32 -92.60 -11.60
CA ALA A 466 -12.17 -91.40 -11.67
C ALA A 466 -11.35 -90.16 -11.30
N LYS A 467 -11.35 -89.20 -12.22
CA LYS A 467 -10.69 -87.93 -12.19
C LYS A 467 -11.27 -87.03 -11.05
N PRO A 468 -10.47 -86.30 -10.31
CA PRO A 468 -10.99 -85.39 -9.28
C PRO A 468 -11.71 -84.19 -9.91
N ASN A 469 -12.90 -83.91 -9.38
CA ASN A 469 -13.74 -82.83 -9.76
C ASN A 469 -13.20 -81.51 -9.13
N SER A 470 -12.78 -80.59 -9.97
CA SER A 470 -12.32 -79.31 -9.56
C SER A 470 -13.51 -78.41 -9.12
N SER A 471 -13.47 -78.00 -7.88
CA SER A 471 -14.37 -76.93 -7.36
C SER A 471 -14.15 -75.61 -8.09
N PRO A 472 -15.19 -74.90 -8.52
CA PRO A 472 -15.00 -73.65 -9.20
C PRO A 472 -14.63 -72.50 -8.21
N THR A 473 -13.56 -71.77 -8.53
CA THR A 473 -13.17 -70.56 -7.92
C THR A 473 -14.23 -69.46 -8.22
N PRO A 474 -14.68 -68.69 -7.24
CA PRO A 474 -15.59 -67.60 -7.53
C PRO A 474 -14.90 -66.51 -8.35
N ALA A 475 -15.56 -66.07 -9.41
CA ALA A 475 -15.12 -64.95 -10.28
C ALA A 475 -15.06 -63.66 -9.52
N PRO A 476 -14.05 -62.73 -9.80
CA PRO A 476 -14.00 -61.43 -9.21
C PRO A 476 -15.14 -60.58 -9.73
N ALA A 477 -15.74 -59.79 -8.83
CA ALA A 477 -16.77 -58.79 -9.13
C ALA A 477 -16.28 -57.75 -10.14
N ALA A 478 -17.05 -57.47 -11.16
CA ALA A 478 -16.78 -56.47 -12.18
C ALA A 478 -16.76 -55.08 -11.56
N THR A 479 -15.62 -54.41 -11.67
CA THR A 479 -15.46 -52.99 -11.39
C THR A 479 -16.25 -52.19 -12.42
N ALA A 480 -17.21 -51.39 -11.98
CA ALA A 480 -17.92 -50.48 -12.83
C ALA A 480 -16.96 -49.41 -13.41
N LYS A 481 -16.95 -49.33 -14.72
CA LYS A 481 -16.21 -48.34 -15.50
C LYS A 481 -16.82 -46.94 -15.25
N PRO A 482 -16.06 -45.89 -14.90
CA PRO A 482 -16.61 -44.56 -14.84
C PRO A 482 -16.98 -44.06 -16.22
N ASN A 483 -18.16 -43.46 -16.29
CA ASN A 483 -18.74 -42.86 -17.49
C ASN A 483 -17.90 -41.67 -17.90
N SER A 484 -17.24 -41.70 -19.04
CA SER A 484 -16.48 -40.62 -19.63
C SER A 484 -17.44 -39.60 -20.23
N SER A 485 -17.48 -38.41 -19.62
CA SER A 485 -18.07 -37.19 -20.21
C SER A 485 -17.25 -36.76 -21.43
N PRO A 486 -17.84 -36.32 -22.53
CA PRO A 486 -17.10 -35.95 -23.73
C PRO A 486 -16.31 -34.65 -23.51
N THR A 487 -15.04 -34.68 -23.81
CA THR A 487 -14.14 -33.51 -23.91
C THR A 487 -14.58 -32.63 -25.08
N PRO A 488 -14.73 -31.30 -24.91
CA PRO A 488 -14.95 -30.42 -26.05
C PRO A 488 -13.68 -30.32 -26.91
N ALA A 489 -13.88 -30.28 -28.22
CA ALA A 489 -12.84 -30.19 -29.24
C ALA A 489 -12.03 -28.89 -29.09
N PRO A 490 -10.70 -28.86 -29.35
CA PRO A 490 -9.89 -27.67 -29.30
C PRO A 490 -10.23 -26.73 -30.46
N ALA A 491 -10.43 -25.44 -30.14
CA ALA A 491 -10.58 -24.37 -31.10
C ALA A 491 -9.27 -24.17 -31.89
N ALA A 492 -9.39 -23.95 -33.19
CA ALA A 492 -8.28 -23.76 -34.10
C ALA A 492 -7.41 -22.55 -33.70
N THR A 493 -6.14 -22.80 -33.53
CA THR A 493 -5.09 -21.78 -33.29
C THR A 493 -4.86 -20.98 -34.57
N ALA A 494 -5.12 -19.67 -34.50
CA ALA A 494 -4.70 -18.73 -35.52
C ALA A 494 -3.16 -18.56 -35.45
N LYS A 495 -2.51 -18.63 -36.62
CA LYS A 495 -1.08 -18.46 -36.84
C LYS A 495 -0.66 -17.03 -36.48
N PRO A 496 0.37 -16.79 -35.66
CA PRO A 496 0.89 -15.44 -35.49
C PRO A 496 1.72 -15.01 -36.70
N GLU A 497 1.45 -13.81 -37.17
CA GLU A 497 2.21 -13.08 -38.19
C GLU A 497 3.57 -12.66 -37.64
N SER A 498 4.61 -12.85 -38.42
CA SER A 498 6.00 -12.56 -38.05
C SER A 498 6.29 -11.06 -38.03
N SER A 499 6.67 -10.52 -36.90
CA SER A 499 7.28 -9.20 -36.76
C SER A 499 8.81 -9.27 -37.01
N PRO A 500 9.41 -8.31 -37.70
CA PRO A 500 10.84 -8.35 -38.04
C PRO A 500 11.73 -8.04 -36.84
N ALA A 501 12.86 -8.72 -36.76
CA ALA A 501 13.88 -8.60 -35.72
C ALA A 501 14.56 -7.23 -35.72
N PRO A 502 14.91 -6.66 -34.56
CA PRO A 502 15.76 -5.48 -34.48
C PRO A 502 17.24 -5.86 -34.64
N ALA A 503 18.01 -4.96 -35.30
CA ALA A 503 19.43 -5.06 -35.55
C ALA A 503 20.30 -5.06 -34.27
N PRO A 504 21.51 -5.64 -34.28
CA PRO A 504 22.34 -5.77 -33.09
C PRO A 504 23.00 -4.44 -32.69
N ALA A 505 22.87 -4.09 -31.41
CA ALA A 505 23.56 -2.96 -30.79
C ALA A 505 25.01 -3.33 -30.44
N ALA A 506 25.92 -2.38 -30.66
CA ALA A 506 27.35 -2.48 -30.45
C ALA A 506 27.71 -2.68 -28.96
N THR A 507 28.67 -3.55 -28.73
CA THR A 507 29.32 -3.87 -27.46
C THR A 507 30.03 -2.65 -26.86
N ALA A 508 29.70 -2.23 -25.67
CA ALA A 508 30.49 -1.32 -24.84
C ALA A 508 31.06 -2.09 -23.63
N LYS A 509 32.31 -1.76 -23.32
CA LYS A 509 33.24 -2.33 -22.34
C LYS A 509 32.78 -2.08 -20.89
N PRO A 510 33.03 -2.96 -19.92
CA PRO A 510 32.60 -2.77 -18.54
C PRO A 510 33.46 -1.75 -17.79
N GLU A 511 32.81 -0.83 -17.13
CA GLU A 511 33.40 0.06 -16.13
C GLU A 511 32.79 -0.22 -14.74
N SER A 512 33.63 0.00 -13.76
CA SER A 512 33.57 -0.39 -12.36
C SER A 512 32.28 -0.05 -11.59
N SER A 513 31.92 -0.98 -10.70
CA SER A 513 30.85 -0.92 -9.70
C SER A 513 30.98 0.31 -8.78
N PRO A 514 29.90 1.08 -8.56
CA PRO A 514 29.79 1.98 -7.44
C PRO A 514 28.95 1.38 -6.30
N ALA A 515 29.24 1.86 -5.09
CA ALA A 515 28.68 1.51 -3.80
C ALA A 515 27.13 1.71 -3.70
N PRO A 516 26.46 1.15 -2.66
CA PRO A 516 25.00 1.11 -2.57
C PRO A 516 24.39 2.51 -2.44
N ALA A 517 23.46 2.81 -3.34
CA ALA A 517 22.71 4.05 -3.36
C ALA A 517 21.72 4.13 -2.19
N ALA A 518 21.69 5.29 -1.56
CA ALA A 518 20.71 5.70 -0.57
C ALA A 518 19.29 5.66 -1.16
N LYS A 519 18.31 5.34 -0.31
CA LYS A 519 16.88 5.33 -0.65
C LYS A 519 16.44 6.69 -1.19
N PRO A 520 15.63 6.73 -2.26
CA PRO A 520 15.09 8.00 -2.74
C PRO A 520 14.05 8.57 -1.75
N PRO A 521 14.01 9.89 -1.57
CA PRO A 521 12.99 10.54 -0.76
C PRO A 521 11.64 10.50 -1.48
N VAL A 522 10.60 10.38 -0.65
CA VAL A 522 9.19 10.33 -1.06
C VAL A 522 8.82 11.67 -1.70
N TRP A 523 8.47 11.68 -2.97
CA TRP A 523 7.99 12.85 -3.69
C TRP A 523 6.49 12.99 -3.49
N TRP A 524 6.07 14.00 -2.76
CA TRP A 524 4.70 14.49 -2.80
C TRP A 524 4.50 15.26 -4.11
N VAL A 525 3.93 14.63 -5.10
CA VAL A 525 3.47 15.34 -6.29
C VAL A 525 2.17 16.05 -5.91
N ILE A 526 2.27 17.26 -5.42
CA ILE A 526 1.14 18.18 -5.45
C ILE A 526 1.04 18.67 -6.89
N LEU A 527 0.19 18.03 -7.68
CA LEU A 527 -0.25 18.59 -8.94
C LEU A 527 -1.21 19.75 -8.61
N PRO A 528 -0.91 20.99 -8.96
CA PRO A 528 -1.91 22.02 -8.90
C PRO A 528 -2.89 21.74 -10.05
N ILE A 529 -4.07 21.22 -9.73
CA ILE A 529 -5.20 21.24 -10.66
C ILE A 529 -5.84 22.62 -10.52
N ALA A 530 -5.20 23.64 -11.11
CA ALA A 530 -5.91 24.81 -11.53
C ALA A 530 -6.56 24.46 -12.86
N GLY A 531 -7.88 24.51 -12.92
CA GLY A 531 -8.61 24.33 -14.15
C GLY A 531 -8.19 25.36 -15.20
N GLY A 532 -7.93 24.89 -16.39
CA GLY A 532 -7.96 25.73 -17.57
C GLY A 532 -6.60 26.14 -18.15
N ILE A 533 -6.30 25.56 -19.30
CA ILE A 533 -5.42 26.02 -20.38
C ILE A 533 -3.91 25.90 -20.08
N ALA A 534 -3.33 24.85 -20.65
CA ALA A 534 -1.89 24.73 -20.84
C ALA A 534 -1.42 25.81 -21.83
N LEU A 535 -0.87 26.90 -21.31
CA LEU A 535 0.00 27.80 -22.06
C LEU A 535 1.44 27.48 -21.66
N ALA A 536 2.21 27.01 -22.63
CA ALA A 536 3.65 26.86 -22.50
C ALA A 536 4.28 28.24 -22.38
N GLY A 537 4.35 28.79 -21.16
CA GLY A 537 5.11 29.98 -20.82
C GLY A 537 6.40 29.53 -20.14
N GLY A 538 7.55 29.73 -20.79
CA GLY A 538 8.84 29.47 -20.17
C GLY A 538 9.06 30.40 -18.98
N PHE A 539 9.27 29.83 -17.81
CA PHE A 539 9.67 30.59 -16.62
C PHE A 539 11.17 30.85 -16.67
N MET A 540 11.57 32.12 -16.65
CA MET A 540 12.96 32.50 -16.37
C MET A 540 13.03 33.16 -14.98
N ILE A 541 13.81 32.56 -14.09
CA ILE A 541 14.13 33.13 -12.78
C ILE A 541 15.43 33.91 -12.90
N PHE A 542 15.42 35.19 -12.58
CA PHE A 542 16.62 36.04 -12.60
C PHE A 542 17.17 36.31 -11.20
N LYS A 543 18.43 35.95 -10.99
CA LYS A 543 19.17 36.28 -9.78
C LYS A 543 19.96 37.56 -10.00
N LYS A 544 19.67 38.57 -9.21
CA LYS A 544 20.41 39.86 -9.23
C LYS A 544 21.82 39.64 -8.68
N LYS A 545 22.84 39.79 -9.53
CA LYS A 545 24.24 39.70 -9.13
C LYS A 545 24.61 41.00 -8.39
N ARG A 546 24.78 40.96 -7.06
CA ARG A 546 25.39 42.06 -6.31
C ARG A 546 26.81 42.23 -6.82
N ARG A 547 27.13 43.38 -7.42
CA ARG A 547 28.51 43.86 -7.54
C ARG A 547 28.92 44.44 -6.18
N ARG A 548 29.98 43.90 -5.65
CA ARG A 548 30.73 44.57 -4.55
C ARG A 548 31.46 45.77 -5.11
#